data_590954412a5a551ba2b7feb3fd415ac1
#
_entry.id   590954412a5a551ba2b7feb3fd415ac1
#
_cell.length_a   1.000
_cell.length_b   1.000
_cell.length_c   1.000
_cell.angle_alpha   90.00
_cell.angle_beta   90.00
_cell.angle_gamma   90.00
#
_symmetry.space_group_name_H-M   'P 1'
#
loop_
_entity.id
_entity.type
_entity.pdbx_description
1 polymer ?
#
loop_
_entity_poly.entity_id
_entity_poly.type
_entity_poly.pdbx_seq_one_letter_code
_entity_poly.pdbx_strand_id
1 'polypeptide(L)'
;RSSVKHAGLALSSTRRATAVRATSGDVTSTSEDETKRRYVNFTGFPFPLVPFLSRRTVMREVVKGKVWTLEQEQGIGFDLGVSTNVRCTIVKMRDGRLWVHDPVAPTVECLEMIERIGGDVAYVVLATTQYEHKVFAGPFARKFPGGTFLFIFPHGQLD
;
A
#
# COMPACT_ATOMS: atom_id res chain seq x y z
N ARG A 1 -14.76 -40.93 56.93
CA ARG A 1 -14.47 -41.59 55.61
C ARG A 1 -15.48 -41.08 54.61
N SER A 2 -15.08 -40.14 53.77
CA SER A 2 -15.92 -39.53 52.77
C SER A 2 -15.38 -39.95 51.41
N SER A 3 -16.23 -40.59 50.63
CA SER A 3 -15.93 -41.06 49.28
C SER A 3 -16.37 -40.01 48.28
N VAL A 4 -15.43 -39.46 47.52
CA VAL A 4 -15.70 -38.49 46.46
C VAL A 4 -15.80 -39.25 45.15
N LYS A 5 -16.98 -39.21 44.51
CA LYS A 5 -17.22 -39.74 43.17
C LYS A 5 -16.88 -38.66 42.13
N HIS A 6 -15.94 -38.94 41.24
CA HIS A 6 -15.66 -38.14 40.07
C HIS A 6 -16.68 -38.47 38.96
N ALA A 7 -17.45 -37.46 38.55
CA ALA A 7 -18.28 -37.52 37.36
C ALA A 7 -17.47 -36.93 36.16
N GLY A 8 -17.19 -37.76 35.15
CA GLY A 8 -16.54 -37.33 33.95
C GLY A 8 -17.57 -36.66 33.01
N LEU A 9 -17.31 -35.44 32.61
CA LEU A 9 -18.06 -34.73 31.57
C LEU A 9 -17.39 -34.97 30.20
N ALA A 10 -18.07 -35.71 29.33
CA ALA A 10 -17.69 -35.86 27.94
C ALA A 10 -18.21 -34.65 27.13
N LEU A 11 -17.33 -33.80 26.65
CA LEU A 11 -17.65 -32.72 25.72
C LEU A 11 -17.58 -33.23 24.28
N SER A 12 -18.76 -33.52 23.70
CA SER A 12 -18.92 -33.76 22.25
C SER A 12 -18.89 -32.42 21.53
N SER A 13 -17.79 -32.13 20.81
CA SER A 13 -17.65 -30.94 19.92
C SER A 13 -18.05 -31.33 18.51
N THR A 14 -19.33 -31.16 18.16
CA THR A 14 -19.79 -31.23 16.76
C THR A 14 -19.48 -29.91 16.06
N ARG A 15 -18.37 -29.86 15.32
CA ARG A 15 -18.08 -28.74 14.39
C ARG A 15 -19.00 -28.85 13.18
N ARG A 16 -20.00 -28.00 13.14
CA ARG A 16 -20.86 -27.79 11.97
C ARG A 16 -20.08 -26.94 10.95
N ALA A 17 -19.61 -27.55 9.90
CA ALA A 17 -19.02 -26.84 8.76
C ALA A 17 -20.13 -26.07 8.05
N THR A 18 -20.12 -24.73 8.17
CA THR A 18 -20.98 -23.84 7.39
C THR A 18 -20.32 -23.67 6.01
N ALA A 19 -20.88 -24.30 5.00
CA ALA A 19 -20.49 -24.06 3.62
C ALA A 19 -20.89 -22.63 3.24
N VAL A 20 -19.91 -21.76 3.06
CA VAL A 20 -20.12 -20.41 2.52
C VAL A 20 -20.40 -20.57 1.02
N ARG A 21 -21.64 -20.33 0.65
CA ARG A 21 -22.09 -20.27 -0.75
C ARG A 21 -21.55 -18.97 -1.34
N ALA A 22 -20.54 -19.07 -2.21
CA ALA A 22 -20.05 -17.93 -2.99
C ALA A 22 -21.19 -17.41 -3.88
N THR A 23 -21.60 -16.16 -3.66
CA THR A 23 -22.59 -15.48 -4.50
C THR A 23 -21.87 -14.84 -5.68
N SER A 24 -22.50 -14.90 -6.86
CA SER A 24 -22.00 -14.41 -8.15
C SER A 24 -21.71 -12.89 -8.24
N GLY A 25 -21.82 -12.16 -7.13
CA GLY A 25 -21.44 -10.74 -7.02
C GLY A 25 -19.94 -10.50 -6.85
N ASP A 26 -19.15 -11.52 -6.51
CA ASP A 26 -17.73 -11.35 -6.15
C ASP A 26 -16.80 -11.33 -7.38
N VAL A 27 -17.22 -11.85 -8.51
CA VAL A 27 -16.39 -11.94 -9.73
C VAL A 27 -16.25 -10.60 -10.44
N THR A 28 -17.27 -9.74 -10.40
CA THR A 28 -17.25 -8.43 -11.07
C THR A 28 -16.41 -7.41 -10.28
N SER A 29 -16.47 -7.44 -8.95
CA SER A 29 -15.65 -6.59 -8.08
C SER A 29 -14.17 -6.92 -8.19
N THR A 30 -13.80 -8.18 -8.36
CA THR A 30 -12.40 -8.61 -8.50
C THR A 30 -11.76 -8.10 -9.79
N SER A 31 -12.49 -8.07 -10.92
CA SER A 31 -11.98 -7.60 -12.20
C SER A 31 -11.81 -6.07 -12.27
N GLU A 32 -12.69 -5.32 -11.66
CA GLU A 32 -12.57 -3.87 -11.54
C GLU A 32 -11.38 -3.48 -10.64
N ASP A 33 -11.21 -4.16 -9.52
CA ASP A 33 -10.09 -3.96 -8.61
C ASP A 33 -8.74 -4.27 -9.26
N GLU A 34 -8.64 -5.34 -10.06
CA GLU A 34 -7.43 -5.68 -10.81
C GLU A 34 -7.09 -4.60 -11.84
N THR A 35 -8.11 -4.05 -12.52
CA THR A 35 -7.91 -2.96 -13.49
C THR A 35 -7.39 -1.70 -12.80
N LYS A 36 -7.89 -1.36 -11.63
CA LYS A 36 -7.43 -0.20 -10.83
C LYS A 36 -6.01 -0.34 -10.31
N ARG A 37 -5.53 -1.57 -10.11
CA ARG A 37 -4.16 -1.91 -9.68
C ARG A 37 -3.17 -1.93 -10.82
N ARG A 38 -3.63 -1.88 -12.08
CA ARG A 38 -2.75 -1.97 -13.24
C ARG A 38 -1.77 -0.81 -13.29
N TYR A 39 -0.50 -1.16 -13.29
CA TYR A 39 0.60 -0.22 -13.41
C TYR A 39 1.78 -0.91 -14.11
N VAL A 40 1.99 -0.54 -15.36
CA VAL A 40 3.08 -1.12 -16.16
C VAL A 40 4.36 -0.33 -15.86
N ASN A 41 5.31 -0.98 -15.25
CA ASN A 41 6.62 -0.40 -14.95
C ASN A 41 7.75 -1.36 -15.36
N PHE A 42 8.44 -1.00 -16.44
CA PHE A 42 9.65 -1.69 -16.84
C PHE A 42 10.85 -0.87 -16.36
N THR A 43 11.33 -1.15 -15.17
CA THR A 43 12.60 -0.60 -14.70
C THR A 43 13.73 -1.36 -15.38
N GLY A 44 14.78 -0.61 -15.81
CA GLY A 44 15.87 -1.15 -16.60
C GLY A 44 16.67 -2.28 -15.93
N PHE A 45 17.34 -3.05 -16.79
CA PHE A 45 18.34 -4.03 -16.38
C PHE A 45 19.48 -3.33 -15.59
N PRO A 46 20.11 -3.94 -14.54
CA PRO A 46 19.98 -5.36 -14.17
C PRO A 46 18.98 -5.66 -13.05
N PHE A 47 18.31 -4.66 -12.47
CA PHE A 47 17.44 -4.84 -11.31
C PHE A 47 15.98 -4.44 -11.60
N PRO A 48 15.24 -5.25 -12.39
CA PRO A 48 13.84 -4.97 -12.61
C PRO A 48 13.05 -5.08 -11.30
N LEU A 49 12.18 -4.09 -11.08
CA LEU A 49 11.29 -4.07 -9.94
C LEU A 49 9.98 -4.79 -10.28
N VAL A 50 9.62 -5.77 -9.47
CA VAL A 50 8.36 -6.50 -9.62
C VAL A 50 7.36 -6.04 -8.54
N PRO A 51 6.05 -6.22 -8.72
CA PRO A 51 5.36 -6.75 -9.90
C PRO A 51 5.36 -5.77 -11.08
N PHE A 52 5.38 -6.32 -12.32
CA PHE A 52 5.47 -5.49 -13.54
C PHE A 52 4.15 -4.90 -14.01
N LEU A 53 3.04 -5.57 -13.72
CA LEU A 53 1.76 -5.27 -14.37
C LEU A 53 0.71 -4.70 -13.44
N SER A 54 0.74 -5.05 -12.16
CA SER A 54 -0.25 -4.61 -11.19
C SER A 54 0.35 -4.44 -9.81
N ARG A 55 -0.15 -3.46 -9.06
CA ARG A 55 0.29 -3.19 -7.68
C ARG A 55 -0.91 -2.91 -6.81
N ARG A 56 -1.14 -3.78 -5.85
CA ARG A 56 -2.16 -3.56 -4.83
C ARG A 56 -1.66 -2.51 -3.84
N THR A 57 -2.52 -1.56 -3.51
CA THR A 57 -2.25 -0.56 -2.49
C THR A 57 -3.04 -0.89 -1.22
N VAL A 58 -2.39 -0.86 -0.08
CA VAL A 58 -3.04 -1.02 1.22
C VAL A 58 -2.93 0.30 1.96
N MET A 59 -4.07 0.93 2.27
CA MET A 59 -4.12 2.16 3.05
C MET A 59 -4.47 1.86 4.51
N ARG A 60 -3.78 2.52 5.42
CA ARG A 60 -4.08 2.50 6.86
C ARG A 60 -4.13 3.91 7.40
N GLU A 61 -5.16 4.24 8.15
CA GLU A 61 -5.21 5.46 8.94
C GLU A 61 -4.44 5.24 10.26
N VAL A 62 -3.31 5.91 10.41
CA VAL A 62 -2.41 5.76 11.57
C VAL A 62 -2.82 6.73 12.68
N VAL A 63 -3.14 7.97 12.29
CA VAL A 63 -3.68 8.99 13.19
C VAL A 63 -4.97 9.50 12.60
N LYS A 64 -6.06 9.36 13.34
CA LYS A 64 -7.41 9.67 12.88
C LYS A 64 -7.50 11.08 12.29
N GLY A 65 -7.92 11.16 11.04
CA GLY A 65 -8.10 12.40 10.28
C GLY A 65 -6.82 13.19 9.99
N LYS A 66 -5.62 12.62 10.26
CA LYS A 66 -4.35 13.36 10.14
C LYS A 66 -3.25 12.63 9.39
N VAL A 67 -3.06 11.32 9.64
CA VAL A 67 -1.93 10.59 9.07
C VAL A 67 -2.38 9.25 8.53
N TRP A 68 -2.01 8.96 7.28
CA TRP A 68 -2.25 7.69 6.60
C TRP A 68 -0.95 7.14 6.05
N THR A 69 -0.88 5.82 5.94
CA THR A 69 0.16 5.12 5.19
C THR A 69 -0.46 4.39 4.01
N LEU A 70 0.25 4.41 2.89
CA LEU A 70 -0.05 3.62 1.70
C LEU A 70 1.11 2.66 1.48
N GLU A 71 0.83 1.38 1.40
CA GLU A 71 1.84 0.33 1.23
C GLU A 71 1.60 -0.43 -0.06
N GLN A 72 2.68 -0.71 -0.78
CA GLN A 72 2.68 -1.56 -1.97
C GLN A 72 3.80 -2.57 -1.86
N GLU A 73 3.52 -3.81 -2.25
CA GLU A 73 4.55 -4.84 -2.34
C GLU A 73 5.51 -4.54 -3.51
N GLN A 74 6.78 -4.76 -3.26
CA GLN A 74 7.83 -4.63 -4.25
C GLN A 74 8.91 -5.71 -4.07
N GLY A 75 9.19 -6.40 -5.14
CA GLY A 75 10.29 -7.35 -5.23
C GLY A 75 11.41 -6.84 -6.12
N ILE A 76 12.57 -7.45 -6.02
CA ILE A 76 13.75 -7.18 -6.84
C ILE A 76 14.08 -8.43 -7.66
N GLY A 77 14.29 -8.23 -8.97
CA GLY A 77 14.68 -9.30 -9.88
C GLY A 77 13.51 -10.18 -10.35
N PHE A 78 13.85 -11.14 -11.22
CA PHE A 78 12.90 -12.14 -11.68
C PHE A 78 12.78 -13.21 -10.60
N ASP A 79 11.79 -13.08 -9.73
CA ASP A 79 11.39 -14.10 -8.75
C ASP A 79 12.52 -14.63 -7.84
N LEU A 80 13.39 -13.74 -7.37
CA LEU A 80 14.42 -14.09 -6.38
C LEU A 80 13.83 -14.37 -4.99
N GLY A 81 12.49 -14.37 -4.85
CA GLY A 81 11.80 -14.62 -3.59
C GLY A 81 12.00 -13.55 -2.53
N VAL A 82 12.58 -12.42 -2.90
CA VAL A 82 12.76 -11.27 -2.00
C VAL A 82 11.75 -10.19 -2.35
N SER A 83 10.79 -9.97 -1.46
CA SER A 83 9.85 -8.85 -1.54
C SER A 83 9.87 -8.04 -0.25
N THR A 84 9.56 -6.75 -0.37
CA THR A 84 9.40 -5.82 0.73
C THR A 84 8.18 -4.94 0.48
N ASN A 85 7.67 -4.32 1.53
CA ASN A 85 6.63 -3.31 1.38
C ASN A 85 7.27 -1.93 1.33
N VAL A 86 7.08 -1.22 0.22
CA VAL A 86 7.39 0.20 0.13
C VAL A 86 6.23 1.00 0.70
N ARG A 87 6.56 2.02 1.49
CA ARG A 87 5.58 2.80 2.24
C ARG A 87 5.64 4.27 1.88
N CYS A 88 4.49 4.81 1.52
CA CYS A 88 4.23 6.24 1.43
C CYS A 88 3.51 6.70 2.70
N THR A 89 3.87 7.86 3.22
CA THR A 89 3.17 8.50 4.34
C THR A 89 2.47 9.76 3.88
N ILE A 90 1.20 9.93 4.22
CA ILE A 90 0.41 11.10 3.90
C ILE A 90 0.01 11.80 5.18
N VAL A 91 0.29 13.09 5.26
CA VAL A 91 -0.09 13.95 6.38
C VAL A 91 -1.05 15.02 5.91
N LYS A 92 -2.21 15.12 6.53
CA LYS A 92 -3.14 16.23 6.34
C LYS A 92 -2.70 17.40 7.20
N MET A 93 -2.28 18.48 6.54
CA MET A 93 -1.81 19.69 7.19
C MET A 93 -2.97 20.48 7.83
N ARG A 94 -2.64 21.50 8.60
CA ARG A 94 -3.64 22.32 9.31
C ARG A 94 -4.58 23.08 8.38
N ASP A 95 -4.10 23.43 7.19
CA ASP A 95 -4.88 24.08 6.12
C ASP A 95 -5.72 23.12 5.27
N GLY A 96 -5.73 21.83 5.62
CA GLY A 96 -6.47 20.77 4.95
C GLY A 96 -5.78 20.17 3.74
N ARG A 97 -4.65 20.74 3.27
CA ARG A 97 -3.86 20.18 2.17
C ARG A 97 -3.02 18.99 2.62
N LEU A 98 -2.56 18.21 1.65
CA LEU A 98 -1.81 16.98 1.89
C LEU A 98 -0.32 17.17 1.62
N TRP A 99 0.48 16.60 2.52
CA TRP A 99 1.91 16.40 2.39
C TRP A 99 2.19 14.92 2.21
N VAL A 100 2.83 14.54 1.11
CA VAL A 100 3.10 13.16 0.71
C VAL A 100 4.58 12.89 0.79
N HIS A 101 4.97 11.88 1.55
CA HIS A 101 6.36 11.49 1.79
C HIS A 101 6.63 10.11 1.19
N ASP A 102 7.72 10.02 0.42
CA ASP A 102 8.19 8.80 -0.25
C ASP A 102 7.08 8.10 -1.05
N PRO A 103 6.69 8.69 -2.20
CA PRO A 103 5.55 8.21 -2.97
C PRO A 103 5.76 6.79 -3.50
N VAL A 104 4.66 6.06 -3.65
CA VAL A 104 4.57 4.74 -4.27
C VAL A 104 4.00 4.83 -5.68
N ALA A 105 3.86 3.71 -6.39
CA ALA A 105 3.31 3.71 -7.74
C ALA A 105 1.88 4.30 -7.75
N PRO A 106 1.61 5.31 -8.61
CA PRO A 106 0.32 5.98 -8.68
C PRO A 106 -0.68 5.17 -9.50
N THR A 107 -1.06 3.99 -9.00
CA THR A 107 -2.17 3.20 -9.54
C THR A 107 -3.48 3.95 -9.37
N VAL A 108 -4.50 3.61 -10.15
CA VAL A 108 -5.84 4.20 -9.99
C VAL A 108 -6.36 3.94 -8.57
N GLU A 109 -6.18 2.72 -8.04
CA GLU A 109 -6.52 2.36 -6.66
C GLU A 109 -5.81 3.28 -5.64
N CYS A 110 -4.51 3.54 -5.81
CA CYS A 110 -3.74 4.45 -4.95
C CYS A 110 -4.31 5.89 -4.99
N LEU A 111 -4.58 6.40 -6.19
CA LEU A 111 -5.10 7.76 -6.37
C LEU A 111 -6.51 7.93 -5.78
N GLU A 112 -7.41 6.96 -5.96
CA GLU A 112 -8.73 6.94 -5.34
C GLU A 112 -8.65 6.91 -3.79
N MET A 113 -7.65 6.22 -3.24
CA MET A 113 -7.42 6.23 -1.80
C MET A 113 -7.01 7.62 -1.29
N ILE A 114 -6.14 8.32 -2.03
CA ILE A 114 -5.73 9.70 -1.70
C ILE A 114 -6.91 10.65 -1.81
N GLU A 115 -7.71 10.53 -2.85
CA GLU A 115 -8.92 11.34 -3.05
C GLU A 115 -9.90 11.20 -1.89
N ARG A 116 -10.07 9.96 -1.36
CA ARG A 116 -10.92 9.72 -0.18
C ARG A 116 -10.43 10.39 1.11
N ILE A 117 -9.13 10.65 1.24
CA ILE A 117 -8.60 11.43 2.37
C ILE A 117 -9.11 12.87 2.29
N GLY A 118 -9.28 13.38 1.07
CA GLY A 118 -9.72 14.75 0.79
C GLY A 118 -8.65 15.81 1.07
N GLY A 119 -8.64 16.84 0.26
CA GLY A 119 -7.65 17.92 0.25
C GLY A 119 -6.66 17.78 -0.92
N ASP A 120 -6.15 18.93 -1.37
CA ASP A 120 -5.20 18.98 -2.48
C ASP A 120 -3.80 18.54 -2.03
N VAL A 121 -3.09 17.79 -2.85
CA VAL A 121 -1.69 17.46 -2.62
C VAL A 121 -0.84 18.70 -2.84
N ALA A 122 -0.35 19.30 -1.74
CA ALA A 122 0.48 20.51 -1.79
C ALA A 122 1.97 20.20 -1.96
N TYR A 123 2.43 19.10 -1.36
CA TYR A 123 3.83 18.71 -1.40
C TYR A 123 3.98 17.22 -1.65
N VAL A 124 4.93 16.87 -2.53
CA VAL A 124 5.41 15.51 -2.72
C VAL A 124 6.90 15.51 -2.42
N VAL A 125 7.30 14.83 -1.35
CA VAL A 125 8.67 14.83 -0.83
C VAL A 125 9.29 13.46 -1.05
N LEU A 126 10.39 13.40 -1.78
CA LEU A 126 11.24 12.23 -1.87
C LEU A 126 12.40 12.40 -0.89
N ALA A 127 12.31 11.74 0.27
CA ALA A 127 13.28 11.87 1.35
C ALA A 127 14.32 10.75 1.38
N THR A 128 14.23 9.81 0.45
CA THR A 128 15.15 8.66 0.35
C THR A 128 15.87 8.63 -0.99
N THR A 129 17.06 8.07 -0.99
CA THR A 129 17.81 7.76 -2.22
C THR A 129 17.49 6.36 -2.77
N GLN A 130 16.62 5.60 -2.11
CA GLN A 130 16.23 4.27 -2.50
C GLN A 130 15.57 4.26 -3.87
N TYR A 131 15.99 3.32 -4.70
CA TYR A 131 15.59 3.24 -6.10
C TYR A 131 14.09 3.05 -6.28
N GLU A 132 13.48 2.25 -5.44
CA GLU A 132 12.04 1.92 -5.45
C GLU A 132 11.13 3.14 -5.28
N HIS A 133 11.53 4.13 -4.49
CA HIS A 133 10.78 5.38 -4.37
C HIS A 133 11.08 6.35 -5.51
N LYS A 134 12.35 6.42 -5.94
CA LYS A 134 12.76 7.29 -7.06
C LYS A 134 12.01 6.99 -8.34
N VAL A 135 11.80 5.71 -8.66
CA VAL A 135 11.11 5.27 -9.87
C VAL A 135 9.68 5.79 -9.93
N PHE A 136 8.99 5.87 -8.80
CA PHE A 136 7.59 6.29 -8.72
C PHE A 136 7.41 7.78 -8.47
N ALA A 137 8.41 8.46 -7.95
CA ALA A 137 8.33 9.86 -7.54
C ALA A 137 7.92 10.80 -8.68
N GLY A 138 8.55 10.71 -9.84
CA GLY A 138 8.18 11.49 -11.01
C GLY A 138 6.78 11.18 -11.56
N PRO A 139 6.45 9.91 -11.84
CA PRO A 139 5.10 9.50 -12.22
C PRO A 139 4.02 9.94 -11.22
N PHE A 140 4.30 9.85 -9.93
CA PHE A 140 3.37 10.28 -8.87
C PHE A 140 3.16 11.79 -8.90
N ALA A 141 4.23 12.58 -8.94
CA ALA A 141 4.16 14.03 -8.97
C ALA A 141 3.37 14.56 -10.18
N ARG A 142 3.47 13.92 -11.34
CA ARG A 142 2.68 14.29 -12.55
C ARG A 142 1.16 14.13 -12.36
N LYS A 143 0.70 13.36 -11.38
CA LYS A 143 -0.72 13.23 -11.05
C LYS A 143 -1.26 14.42 -10.24
N PHE A 144 -0.35 15.21 -9.66
CA PHE A 144 -0.68 16.36 -8.81
C PHE A 144 0.06 17.62 -9.28
N PRO A 145 -0.28 18.16 -10.45
CA PRO A 145 0.46 19.27 -11.08
C PRO A 145 0.43 20.57 -10.28
N GLY A 146 -0.53 20.74 -9.37
CA GLY A 146 -0.60 21.86 -8.45
C GLY A 146 0.31 21.73 -7.21
N GLY A 147 0.91 20.57 -7.01
CA GLY A 147 1.78 20.30 -5.86
C GLY A 147 3.24 20.69 -6.12
N THR A 148 3.95 21.04 -5.06
CA THR A 148 5.40 21.27 -5.10
C THR A 148 6.12 19.95 -4.88
N PHE A 149 7.06 19.64 -5.79
CA PHE A 149 7.88 18.43 -5.68
C PHE A 149 9.24 18.78 -5.06
N LEU A 150 9.59 18.11 -3.96
CA LEU A 150 10.81 18.33 -3.21
C LEU A 150 11.67 17.06 -3.20
N PHE A 151 12.95 17.21 -3.55
CA PHE A 151 13.95 16.16 -3.40
C PHE A 151 14.88 16.51 -2.25
N ILE A 152 15.16 15.53 -1.40
CA ILE A 152 16.23 15.65 -0.42
C ILE A 152 17.47 14.98 -1.02
N PHE A 153 18.46 15.79 -1.38
CA PHE A 153 19.78 15.27 -1.73
C PHE A 153 20.61 15.16 -0.44
N PRO A 154 21.29 14.03 -0.21
CA PRO A 154 22.31 14.00 0.83
C PRO A 154 23.36 15.07 0.48
N HIS A 155 23.56 16.04 1.37
CA HIS A 155 24.67 17.00 1.26
C HIS A 155 25.98 16.23 1.38
N GLY A 156 26.66 16.10 0.26
CA GLY A 156 27.98 15.49 0.17
C GLY A 156 28.50 15.65 -1.25
N GLN A 157 29.37 16.64 -1.44
CA GLN A 157 30.14 16.96 -2.65
C GLN A 157 29.42 17.77 -3.73
N LEU A 158 29.40 19.08 -3.51
CA LEU A 158 29.68 20.05 -4.55
C LEU A 158 31.11 20.55 -4.28
N ASP A 159 32.09 19.78 -4.76
CA ASP A 159 33.45 20.25 -5.02
C ASP A 159 33.61 20.48 -6.52
#